data_f74ab99ff0ba455c71582743e05ff9f9
#
_entry.id   f74ab99ff0ba455c71582743e05ff9f9
#
_cell.length_a   1.000
_cell.length_b   1.000
_cell.length_c   1.000
_cell.angle_alpha   90.00
_cell.angle_beta   90.00
_cell.angle_gamma   90.00
#
_symmetry.space_group_name_H-M   'P 1'
#
loop_
_entity.id
_entity.type
_entity.pdbx_description
1 polymer ?
#
loop_
_entity_poly.entity_id
_entity_poly.type
_entity_poly.pdbx_seq_one_letter_code
_entity_poly.pdbx_strand_id
1 'polypeptide(L)'
;VLFYISPQVWAWRPKRIHKIGRLIDHMAVIFQFEKKYYEDAGIPVSFVGHPLVGKVKASANVASQRARLGISPEARVIGLFPGSRRSEITRLLPLMFATAKRMQTQDPLIRFVLPVASSLSFDEISNRAQDSGVNICVTHDEIYDVISCCEAIVTCSGTVTLEIALLGVPMCIVYKISPLSYMILRRLVTIPHISLVNIVARRALVQEYLQTDANPETVSSELFRMLDDPEYRVRLRAGLDEVSKNLGVGNGAQNMAELILSLLAQQPVTGQD
;
A
#
# COMPACT_ATOMS: atom_id res chain seq x y z
N VAL A 1 18.21 11.35 -22.31
CA VAL A 1 17.32 11.59 -21.16
C VAL A 1 17.05 10.27 -20.45
N LEU A 2 17.46 10.14 -19.18
CA LEU A 2 17.08 9.04 -18.31
C LEU A 2 15.79 9.43 -17.55
N PHE A 3 14.77 8.59 -17.63
CA PHE A 3 13.50 8.83 -16.95
C PHE A 3 13.34 7.83 -15.81
N TYR A 4 13.18 8.34 -14.59
CA TYR A 4 13.03 7.54 -13.38
C TYR A 4 11.59 7.54 -12.89
N ILE A 5 11.07 6.37 -12.57
CA ILE A 5 9.70 6.06 -12.15
C ILE A 5 8.69 6.25 -13.29
N SER A 6 8.35 5.13 -13.91
CA SER A 6 7.36 5.08 -15.00
C SER A 6 6.01 5.62 -14.56
N PRO A 7 5.35 6.49 -15.37
CA PRO A 7 3.93 6.72 -15.21
C PRO A 7 3.16 5.41 -15.41
N GLN A 8 2.10 5.20 -14.64
CA GLN A 8 1.27 3.98 -14.69
C GLN A 8 0.46 3.87 -16.00
N VAL A 9 1.11 4.05 -17.16
CA VAL A 9 0.47 4.03 -18.48
C VAL A 9 -0.13 2.66 -18.82
N TRP A 10 0.44 1.60 -18.28
CA TRP A 10 -0.02 0.22 -18.42
C TRP A 10 -1.42 0.00 -17.83
N ALA A 11 -1.85 0.82 -16.85
CA ALA A 11 -3.14 0.65 -16.19
C ALA A 11 -4.32 1.19 -17.00
N TRP A 12 -4.14 2.23 -17.85
CA TRP A 12 -5.25 2.92 -18.50
C TRP A 12 -4.95 3.56 -19.86
N ARG A 13 -3.67 3.71 -20.24
CA ARG A 13 -3.27 4.30 -21.54
C ARG A 13 -2.01 3.66 -22.11
N PRO A 14 -1.98 2.35 -22.41
CA PRO A 14 -0.77 1.64 -22.83
C PRO A 14 -0.12 2.23 -24.08
N LYS A 15 -0.90 2.79 -25.03
CA LYS A 15 -0.35 3.43 -26.26
C LYS A 15 0.54 4.65 -25.99
N ARG A 16 0.48 5.27 -24.79
CA ARG A 16 1.36 6.40 -24.43
C ARG A 16 2.83 6.00 -24.27
N ILE A 17 3.12 4.72 -24.11
CA ILE A 17 4.49 4.22 -23.98
C ILE A 17 5.35 4.60 -25.18
N HIS A 18 4.81 4.52 -26.41
CA HIS A 18 5.53 4.92 -27.62
C HIS A 18 5.83 6.42 -27.67
N LYS A 19 4.93 7.26 -27.10
CA LYS A 19 5.19 8.69 -27.01
C LYS A 19 6.30 8.98 -25.99
N ILE A 20 6.32 8.27 -24.87
CA ILE A 20 7.37 8.39 -23.87
C ILE A 20 8.70 7.98 -24.47
N GLY A 21 8.77 6.83 -25.17
CA GLY A 21 9.98 6.31 -25.78
C GLY A 21 10.63 7.24 -26.82
N ARG A 22 9.87 8.17 -27.42
CA ARG A 22 10.46 9.20 -28.32
C ARG A 22 11.15 10.34 -27.59
N LEU A 23 10.94 10.44 -26.27
CA LEU A 23 11.42 11.57 -25.46
C LEU A 23 12.56 11.17 -24.53
N ILE A 24 12.84 9.86 -24.41
CA ILE A 24 13.81 9.33 -23.47
C ILE A 24 14.77 8.36 -24.13
N ASP A 25 15.99 8.30 -23.64
CA ASP A 25 17.00 7.35 -24.09
C ASP A 25 16.97 6.06 -23.26
N HIS A 26 16.55 6.16 -21.98
CA HIS A 26 16.49 5.03 -21.08
C HIS A 26 15.38 5.23 -20.01
N MET A 27 14.67 4.16 -19.69
CA MET A 27 13.67 4.13 -18.61
C MET A 27 14.19 3.35 -17.40
N ALA A 28 14.11 3.92 -16.20
CA ALA A 28 14.35 3.22 -14.95
C ALA A 28 13.01 2.97 -14.24
N VAL A 29 12.58 1.70 -14.20
CA VAL A 29 11.30 1.28 -13.61
C VAL A 29 11.49 0.77 -12.18
N ILE A 30 10.45 0.94 -11.35
CA ILE A 30 10.45 0.52 -9.94
C ILE A 30 9.64 -0.75 -9.68
N PHE A 31 8.90 -1.22 -10.68
CA PHE A 31 8.20 -2.51 -10.64
C PHE A 31 8.74 -3.43 -11.72
N GLN A 32 9.09 -4.66 -11.35
CA GLN A 32 9.63 -5.67 -12.26
C GLN A 32 8.72 -5.93 -13.47
N PHE A 33 7.40 -5.91 -13.28
CA PHE A 33 6.44 -6.17 -14.36
C PHE A 33 6.40 -5.05 -15.41
N GLU A 34 6.77 -3.82 -15.05
CA GLU A 34 6.79 -2.68 -15.98
C GLU A 34 7.86 -2.86 -17.07
N LYS A 35 8.95 -3.57 -16.75
CA LYS A 35 10.06 -3.79 -17.68
C LYS A 35 9.59 -4.34 -19.01
N LYS A 36 8.74 -5.36 -18.98
CA LYS A 36 8.20 -5.99 -20.19
C LYS A 36 7.47 -5.01 -21.11
N TYR A 37 6.71 -4.04 -20.58
CA TYR A 37 5.98 -3.07 -21.41
C TYR A 37 6.92 -2.17 -22.21
N TYR A 38 8.08 -1.80 -21.65
CA TYR A 38 9.08 -0.99 -22.32
C TYR A 38 9.93 -1.82 -23.28
N GLU A 39 10.30 -3.04 -22.93
CA GLU A 39 11.00 -3.99 -23.82
C GLU A 39 10.18 -4.30 -25.06
N ASP A 40 8.87 -4.61 -24.89
CA ASP A 40 7.95 -4.87 -26.01
C ASP A 40 7.79 -3.64 -26.94
N ALA A 41 8.03 -2.44 -26.42
CA ALA A 41 8.01 -1.18 -27.18
C ALA A 41 9.38 -0.79 -27.77
N GLY A 42 10.43 -1.61 -27.60
CA GLY A 42 11.78 -1.36 -28.08
C GLY A 42 12.49 -0.21 -27.34
N ILE A 43 12.11 0.10 -26.10
CA ILE A 43 12.66 1.20 -25.28
C ILE A 43 13.66 0.59 -24.29
N PRO A 44 14.92 1.09 -24.25
CA PRO A 44 15.89 0.66 -23.25
C PRO A 44 15.35 0.85 -21.83
N VAL A 45 15.37 -0.20 -21.00
CA VAL A 45 14.76 -0.17 -19.68
C VAL A 45 15.56 -0.98 -18.67
N SER A 46 15.69 -0.43 -17.46
CA SER A 46 16.27 -1.13 -16.29
C SER A 46 15.30 -1.14 -15.12
N PHE A 47 15.20 -2.28 -14.46
CA PHE A 47 14.52 -2.38 -13.17
C PHE A 47 15.52 -2.06 -12.06
N VAL A 48 15.26 -1.01 -11.29
CA VAL A 48 16.15 -0.53 -10.22
C VAL A 48 15.64 -0.88 -8.81
N GLY A 49 14.45 -1.49 -8.72
CA GLY A 49 13.80 -1.78 -7.44
C GLY A 49 12.97 -0.61 -6.90
N HIS A 50 12.07 -0.95 -6.02
CA HIS A 50 11.15 0.05 -5.43
C HIS A 50 11.84 0.84 -4.31
N PRO A 51 11.69 2.18 -4.24
CA PRO A 51 12.34 3.03 -3.23
C PRO A 51 11.99 2.71 -1.78
N LEU A 52 10.89 2.03 -1.53
CA LEU A 52 10.48 1.58 -0.19
C LEU A 52 11.32 0.42 0.34
N VAL A 53 11.89 -0.40 -0.55
CA VAL A 53 12.74 -1.53 -0.16
C VAL A 53 13.98 -1.01 0.58
N GLY A 54 14.24 -1.54 1.76
CA GLY A 54 15.31 -1.09 2.63
C GLY A 54 15.00 0.15 3.49
N LYS A 55 13.93 0.92 3.16
CA LYS A 55 13.48 2.05 3.98
C LYS A 55 12.39 1.67 4.98
N VAL A 56 11.51 0.75 4.59
CA VAL A 56 10.39 0.30 5.42
C VAL A 56 10.91 -0.66 6.47
N LYS A 57 11.10 -0.14 7.68
CA LYS A 57 11.51 -0.93 8.87
C LYS A 57 10.85 -0.33 10.09
N ALA A 58 10.27 -1.18 10.95
CA ALA A 58 9.89 -0.75 12.28
C ALA A 58 11.15 -0.41 13.09
N SER A 59 11.13 0.70 13.79
CA SER A 59 12.22 1.17 14.64
C SER A 59 12.06 0.70 16.08
N ALA A 60 10.81 0.58 16.55
CA ALA A 60 10.48 0.15 17.89
C ALA A 60 10.20 -1.37 17.96
N ASN A 61 10.50 -1.95 19.10
CA ASN A 61 10.02 -3.29 19.42
C ASN A 61 8.48 -3.26 19.58
N VAL A 62 7.80 -4.26 19.06
CA VAL A 62 6.32 -4.37 19.09
C VAL A 62 5.75 -4.22 20.50
N ALA A 63 6.39 -4.85 21.52
CA ALA A 63 5.92 -4.77 22.91
C ALA A 63 6.02 -3.34 23.46
N SER A 64 7.14 -2.64 23.20
CA SER A 64 7.33 -1.26 23.65
C SER A 64 6.38 -0.30 22.93
N GLN A 65 6.12 -0.52 21.65
CA GLN A 65 5.15 0.28 20.90
C GLN A 65 3.71 0.06 21.39
N ARG A 66 3.31 -1.19 21.63
CA ARG A 66 2.00 -1.50 22.24
C ARG A 66 1.84 -0.83 23.60
N ALA A 67 2.87 -0.89 24.46
CA ALA A 67 2.85 -0.21 25.77
C ALA A 67 2.70 1.32 25.63
N ARG A 68 3.39 1.94 24.68
CA ARG A 68 3.28 3.38 24.39
C ARG A 68 1.88 3.77 23.92
N LEU A 69 1.22 2.92 23.16
CA LEU A 69 -0.16 3.09 22.71
C LEU A 69 -1.21 2.70 23.78
N GLY A 70 -0.80 2.28 24.98
CA GLY A 70 -1.71 1.82 26.03
C GLY A 70 -2.44 0.52 25.68
N ILE A 71 -1.84 -0.32 24.83
CA ILE A 71 -2.43 -1.56 24.34
C ILE A 71 -1.86 -2.74 25.17
N SER A 72 -2.76 -3.53 25.76
CA SER A 72 -2.36 -4.75 26.49
C SER A 72 -1.63 -5.73 25.56
N PRO A 73 -0.62 -6.49 26.10
CA PRO A 73 0.06 -7.54 25.33
C PRO A 73 -0.89 -8.59 24.75
N GLU A 74 -1.99 -8.91 25.43
CA GLU A 74 -2.97 -9.91 25.04
C GLU A 74 -3.99 -9.39 24.03
N ALA A 75 -4.02 -8.08 23.79
CA ALA A 75 -4.99 -7.49 22.89
C ALA A 75 -4.71 -7.88 21.42
N ARG A 76 -5.78 -8.17 20.70
CA ARG A 76 -5.77 -8.39 19.25
C ARG A 76 -5.83 -7.03 18.57
N VAL A 77 -4.79 -6.65 17.85
CA VAL A 77 -4.64 -5.29 17.32
C VAL A 77 -4.98 -5.24 15.84
N ILE A 78 -5.92 -4.36 15.49
CA ILE A 78 -6.33 -4.11 14.12
C ILE A 78 -6.02 -2.68 13.73
N GLY A 79 -5.33 -2.51 12.60
CA GLY A 79 -5.05 -1.20 12.01
C GLY A 79 -6.22 -0.70 11.16
N LEU A 80 -6.58 0.57 11.34
CA LEU A 80 -7.53 1.30 10.51
C LEU A 80 -6.77 2.37 9.72
N PHE A 81 -6.58 2.16 8.42
CA PHE A 81 -5.76 3.02 7.57
C PHE A 81 -6.61 3.66 6.45
N PRO A 82 -7.40 4.70 6.77
CA PRO A 82 -8.36 5.28 5.82
C PRO A 82 -7.74 6.10 4.70
N GLY A 83 -6.41 6.37 4.77
CA GLY A 83 -5.67 7.16 3.81
C GLY A 83 -5.25 8.53 4.33
N SER A 84 -4.66 9.34 3.45
CA SER A 84 -4.10 10.65 3.77
C SER A 84 -4.86 11.82 3.14
N ARG A 85 -5.88 11.56 2.32
CA ARG A 85 -6.66 12.60 1.65
C ARG A 85 -8.02 12.80 2.34
N ARG A 86 -8.47 14.05 2.46
CA ARG A 86 -9.80 14.36 3.02
C ARG A 86 -10.94 13.55 2.38
N SER A 87 -10.89 13.35 1.06
CA SER A 87 -11.91 12.57 0.34
C SER A 87 -11.92 11.08 0.69
N GLU A 88 -10.78 10.50 1.04
CA GLU A 88 -10.64 9.12 1.52
C GLU A 88 -11.22 9.03 2.94
N ILE A 89 -10.78 9.91 3.84
CA ILE A 89 -11.28 10.00 5.22
C ILE A 89 -12.80 10.12 5.27
N THR A 90 -13.37 11.04 4.49
CA THR A 90 -14.82 11.25 4.49
C THR A 90 -15.60 9.99 4.11
N ARG A 91 -15.08 9.19 3.19
CA ARG A 91 -15.77 7.99 2.66
C ARG A 91 -15.47 6.72 3.43
N LEU A 92 -14.22 6.55 3.90
CA LEU A 92 -13.76 5.28 4.46
C LEU A 92 -13.81 5.24 5.99
N LEU A 93 -13.63 6.37 6.66
CA LEU A 93 -13.63 6.38 8.12
C LEU A 93 -14.96 5.92 8.73
N PRO A 94 -16.15 6.34 8.22
CA PRO A 94 -17.42 5.82 8.72
C PRO A 94 -17.56 4.30 8.55
N LEU A 95 -17.09 3.76 7.43
CA LEU A 95 -17.08 2.32 7.18
C LEU A 95 -16.17 1.60 8.20
N MET A 96 -14.95 2.11 8.41
CA MET A 96 -14.00 1.52 9.33
C MET A 96 -14.50 1.56 10.77
N PHE A 97 -15.15 2.64 11.20
CA PHE A 97 -15.76 2.73 12.53
C PHE A 97 -16.93 1.76 12.71
N ALA A 98 -17.79 1.64 11.70
CA ALA A 98 -18.88 0.67 11.74
C ALA A 98 -18.37 -0.79 11.77
N THR A 99 -17.29 -1.08 11.00
CA THR A 99 -16.59 -2.36 11.06
C THR A 99 -16.01 -2.62 12.44
N ALA A 100 -15.30 -1.65 12.99
CA ALA A 100 -14.68 -1.76 14.31
C ALA A 100 -15.72 -1.95 15.42
N LYS A 101 -16.84 -1.23 15.37
CA LYS A 101 -17.94 -1.41 16.32
C LYS A 101 -18.53 -2.82 16.28
N ARG A 102 -18.76 -3.34 15.07
CA ARG A 102 -19.24 -4.71 14.87
C ARG A 102 -18.26 -5.74 15.45
N MET A 103 -16.97 -5.58 15.21
CA MET A 103 -15.94 -6.49 15.70
C MET A 103 -15.79 -6.42 17.22
N GLN A 104 -15.76 -5.23 17.80
CA GLN A 104 -15.63 -5.06 19.25
C GLN A 104 -16.83 -5.61 20.03
N THR A 105 -18.04 -5.63 19.43
CA THR A 105 -19.22 -6.27 20.01
C THR A 105 -19.06 -7.79 20.09
N GLN A 106 -18.35 -8.40 19.13
CA GLN A 106 -18.14 -9.86 19.07
C GLN A 106 -16.93 -10.30 19.91
N ASP A 107 -15.86 -9.50 19.92
CA ASP A 107 -14.64 -9.76 20.67
C ASP A 107 -14.15 -8.46 21.36
N PRO A 108 -14.44 -8.32 22.67
CA PRO A 108 -14.03 -7.15 23.45
C PRO A 108 -12.51 -7.00 23.65
N LEU A 109 -11.71 -8.03 23.33
CA LEU A 109 -10.24 -7.97 23.42
C LEU A 109 -9.63 -7.25 22.22
N ILE A 110 -10.38 -7.04 21.15
CA ILE A 110 -9.90 -6.32 19.97
C ILE A 110 -9.67 -4.85 20.31
N ARG A 111 -8.52 -4.35 19.88
CA ARG A 111 -8.14 -2.93 19.94
C ARG A 111 -7.85 -2.42 18.53
N PHE A 112 -8.25 -1.19 18.29
CA PHE A 112 -8.05 -0.56 17.00
C PHE A 112 -7.02 0.55 17.12
N VAL A 113 -6.14 0.65 16.12
CA VAL A 113 -5.15 1.72 16.00
C VAL A 113 -5.37 2.46 14.70
N LEU A 114 -5.42 3.78 14.77
CA LEU A 114 -5.66 4.67 13.63
C LEU A 114 -4.55 5.72 13.56
N PRO A 115 -3.55 5.52 12.69
CA PRO A 115 -2.54 6.55 12.45
C PRO A 115 -3.14 7.69 11.62
N VAL A 116 -2.83 8.91 12.03
CA VAL A 116 -3.27 10.13 11.35
C VAL A 116 -2.12 10.68 10.53
N ALA A 117 -2.33 10.82 9.22
CA ALA A 117 -1.34 11.43 8.33
C ALA A 117 -1.12 12.91 8.69
N SER A 118 0.10 13.40 8.54
CA SER A 118 0.48 14.78 8.87
C SER A 118 -0.29 15.86 8.09
N SER A 119 -0.90 15.49 6.96
CA SER A 119 -1.75 16.36 6.14
C SER A 119 -3.18 16.54 6.66
N LEU A 120 -3.54 15.83 7.74
CA LEU A 120 -4.89 15.81 8.33
C LEU A 120 -4.88 16.41 9.74
N SER A 121 -6.03 16.91 10.19
CA SER A 121 -6.21 17.38 11.56
C SER A 121 -6.37 16.18 12.51
N PHE A 122 -5.47 16.08 13.47
CA PHE A 122 -5.52 15.05 14.50
C PHE A 122 -6.77 15.19 15.37
N ASP A 123 -7.07 16.42 15.79
CA ASP A 123 -8.23 16.70 16.65
C ASP A 123 -9.54 16.33 15.96
N GLU A 124 -9.68 16.65 14.66
CA GLU A 124 -10.86 16.27 13.88
C GLU A 124 -11.05 14.75 13.86
N ILE A 125 -9.97 14.01 13.59
CA ILE A 125 -10.01 12.54 13.52
C ILE A 125 -10.25 11.93 14.91
N SER A 126 -9.61 12.46 15.94
CA SER A 126 -9.77 12.01 17.34
C SER A 126 -11.20 12.22 17.84
N ASN A 127 -11.79 13.38 17.59
CA ASN A 127 -13.16 13.66 17.96
C ASN A 127 -14.13 12.68 17.27
N ARG A 128 -13.94 12.44 15.97
CA ARG A 128 -14.74 11.47 15.22
C ARG A 128 -14.56 10.04 15.72
N ALA A 129 -13.37 9.67 16.16
CA ALA A 129 -13.12 8.36 16.76
C ALA A 129 -13.84 8.23 18.11
N GLN A 130 -13.80 9.24 18.96
CA GLN A 130 -14.55 9.28 20.24
C GLN A 130 -16.05 9.17 20.01
N ASP A 131 -16.59 9.95 19.08
CA ASP A 131 -18.02 9.94 18.74
C ASP A 131 -18.50 8.58 18.21
N SER A 132 -17.60 7.75 17.67
CA SER A 132 -17.93 6.41 17.19
C SER A 132 -18.33 5.44 18.32
N GLY A 133 -17.95 5.72 19.56
CA GLY A 133 -18.13 4.84 20.71
C GLY A 133 -17.31 3.54 20.65
N VAL A 134 -16.27 3.49 19.81
CA VAL A 134 -15.34 2.36 19.67
C VAL A 134 -14.02 2.69 20.35
N ASN A 135 -13.38 1.69 20.96
CA ASN A 135 -12.08 1.86 21.57
C ASN A 135 -10.97 1.90 20.50
N ILE A 136 -10.69 3.10 20.01
CA ILE A 136 -9.70 3.35 18.95
C ILE A 136 -8.56 4.19 19.53
N CYS A 137 -7.34 3.70 19.44
CA CYS A 137 -6.14 4.47 19.72
C CYS A 137 -5.77 5.28 18.46
N VAL A 138 -6.04 6.58 18.51
CA VAL A 138 -5.62 7.53 17.45
C VAL A 138 -4.20 7.99 17.74
N THR A 139 -3.30 7.96 16.74
CA THR A 139 -1.88 8.23 16.97
C THR A 139 -1.22 8.99 15.82
N HIS A 140 -0.17 9.73 16.14
CA HIS A 140 0.81 10.31 15.20
C HIS A 140 2.12 9.55 15.15
N ASP A 141 2.20 8.40 15.82
CA ASP A 141 3.42 7.62 15.87
C ASP A 141 3.89 7.20 14.46
N GLU A 142 5.17 6.85 14.38
CA GLU A 142 5.78 6.37 13.14
C GLU A 142 4.98 5.22 12.54
N ILE A 143 4.54 5.40 11.32
CA ILE A 143 3.58 4.51 10.65
C ILE A 143 4.06 3.05 10.61
N TYR A 144 5.36 2.81 10.46
CA TYR A 144 5.93 1.46 10.40
C TYR A 144 5.88 0.75 11.75
N ASP A 145 6.05 1.49 12.84
CA ASP A 145 5.91 0.95 14.19
C ASP A 145 4.45 0.62 14.49
N VAL A 146 3.51 1.45 14.04
CA VAL A 146 2.07 1.20 14.16
C VAL A 146 1.65 -0.02 13.33
N ILE A 147 2.10 -0.15 12.07
CA ILE A 147 1.83 -1.32 11.22
C ILE A 147 2.32 -2.60 11.92
N SER A 148 3.54 -2.58 12.46
CA SER A 148 4.16 -3.75 13.10
C SER A 148 3.45 -4.21 14.37
N CYS A 149 2.67 -3.35 15.02
CA CYS A 149 1.84 -3.71 16.18
C CYS A 149 0.56 -4.44 15.79
N CYS A 150 0.13 -4.38 14.54
CA CYS A 150 -1.13 -4.92 14.08
C CYS A 150 -1.02 -6.40 13.69
N GLU A 151 -2.08 -7.15 13.95
CA GLU A 151 -2.25 -8.53 13.49
C GLU A 151 -2.96 -8.60 12.14
N ALA A 152 -3.84 -7.63 11.88
CA ALA A 152 -4.51 -7.42 10.61
C ALA A 152 -4.78 -5.92 10.37
N ILE A 153 -4.90 -5.52 9.12
CA ILE A 153 -5.13 -4.11 8.75
C ILE A 153 -6.23 -4.02 7.71
N VAL A 154 -7.17 -3.08 7.90
CA VAL A 154 -8.02 -2.59 6.82
C VAL A 154 -7.47 -1.26 6.31
N THR A 155 -7.20 -1.17 5.01
CA THR A 155 -6.53 0.00 4.43
C THR A 155 -7.22 0.49 3.16
N CYS A 156 -7.01 1.78 2.84
CA CYS A 156 -7.33 2.29 1.51
C CYS A 156 -6.34 1.78 0.46
N SER A 157 -6.71 1.91 -0.82
CA SER A 157 -5.78 1.62 -1.92
C SER A 157 -4.77 2.77 -2.06
N GLY A 158 -3.48 2.43 -2.05
CA GLY A 158 -2.38 3.40 -2.19
C GLY A 158 -1.02 2.75 -1.94
N THR A 159 0.02 3.57 -1.88
CA THR A 159 1.39 3.13 -1.62
C THR A 159 1.53 2.42 -0.27
N VAL A 160 0.71 2.80 0.72
CA VAL A 160 0.68 2.16 2.05
C VAL A 160 0.46 0.65 1.98
N THR A 161 -0.21 0.13 0.94
CA THR A 161 -0.37 -1.32 0.76
C THR A 161 0.95 -2.05 0.52
N LEU A 162 1.92 -1.38 -0.11
CA LEU A 162 3.28 -1.92 -0.26
C LEU A 162 4.08 -1.82 1.05
N GLU A 163 3.88 -0.75 1.83
CA GLU A 163 4.53 -0.59 3.14
C GLU A 163 4.05 -1.67 4.11
N ILE A 164 2.74 -1.94 4.16
CA ILE A 164 2.16 -3.02 4.95
C ILE A 164 2.69 -4.39 4.47
N ALA A 165 2.78 -4.59 3.15
CA ALA A 165 3.31 -5.83 2.57
C ALA A 165 4.78 -6.06 2.95
N LEU A 166 5.62 -5.02 2.90
CA LEU A 166 7.04 -5.09 3.28
C LEU A 166 7.24 -5.43 4.76
N LEU A 167 6.27 -5.09 5.63
CA LEU A 167 6.25 -5.46 7.04
C LEU A 167 5.55 -6.81 7.31
N GLY A 168 5.03 -7.46 6.27
CA GLY A 168 4.44 -8.81 6.36
C GLY A 168 3.14 -8.89 7.14
N VAL A 169 2.41 -7.77 7.29
CA VAL A 169 1.14 -7.73 8.02
C VAL A 169 -0.03 -8.04 7.09
N PRO A 170 -0.90 -9.01 7.44
CA PRO A 170 -2.12 -9.30 6.68
C PRO A 170 -3.02 -8.08 6.55
N MET A 171 -3.62 -7.89 5.36
CA MET A 171 -4.48 -6.74 5.13
C MET A 171 -5.65 -7.08 4.20
N CYS A 172 -6.73 -6.30 4.31
CA CYS A 172 -7.73 -6.16 3.26
C CYS A 172 -7.87 -4.69 2.84
N ILE A 173 -8.33 -4.48 1.63
CA ILE A 173 -8.34 -3.17 1.00
C ILE A 173 -9.78 -2.74 0.76
N VAL A 174 -10.08 -1.52 1.16
CA VAL A 174 -11.37 -0.89 0.93
C VAL A 174 -11.21 0.32 0.02
N TYR A 175 -12.11 0.47 -0.95
CA TYR A 175 -12.07 1.58 -1.88
C TYR A 175 -13.47 2.10 -2.20
N LYS A 176 -13.67 3.40 -1.92
CA LYS A 176 -14.92 4.10 -2.23
C LYS A 176 -14.63 5.43 -2.92
N ILE A 177 -15.22 5.62 -4.08
CA ILE A 177 -15.20 6.88 -4.82
C ILE A 177 -16.62 7.32 -5.15
N SER A 178 -16.77 8.53 -5.71
CA SER A 178 -18.09 8.98 -6.12
C SER A 178 -18.69 8.03 -7.17
N PRO A 179 -20.01 7.80 -7.16
CA PRO A 179 -20.65 6.89 -8.13
C PRO A 179 -20.33 7.26 -9.58
N LEU A 180 -20.31 8.56 -9.89
CA LEU A 180 -19.97 9.05 -11.24
C LEU A 180 -18.55 8.72 -11.63
N SER A 181 -17.58 8.97 -10.72
CA SER A 181 -16.17 8.62 -10.96
C SER A 181 -16.00 7.12 -11.14
N TYR A 182 -16.70 6.30 -10.36
CA TYR A 182 -16.65 4.84 -10.47
C TYR A 182 -17.17 4.36 -11.83
N MET A 183 -18.30 4.90 -12.29
CA MET A 183 -18.87 4.55 -13.58
C MET A 183 -17.91 4.85 -14.75
N ILE A 184 -17.20 5.98 -14.67
CA ILE A 184 -16.19 6.37 -15.67
C ILE A 184 -14.95 5.47 -15.57
N LEU A 185 -14.38 5.30 -14.37
CA LEU A 185 -13.15 4.55 -14.17
C LEU A 185 -13.31 3.07 -14.50
N ARG A 186 -14.44 2.47 -14.19
CA ARG A 186 -14.75 1.07 -14.53
C ARG A 186 -14.65 0.77 -16.03
N ARG A 187 -14.88 1.78 -16.88
CA ARG A 187 -14.76 1.64 -18.35
C ARG A 187 -13.35 1.89 -18.89
N LEU A 188 -12.54 2.63 -18.14
CA LEU A 188 -11.21 3.06 -18.56
C LEU A 188 -10.09 2.18 -18.02
N VAL A 189 -10.29 1.60 -16.83
CA VAL A 189 -9.29 0.77 -16.16
C VAL A 189 -9.42 -0.66 -16.67
N THR A 190 -8.34 -1.18 -17.24
CA THR A 190 -8.28 -2.53 -17.85
C THR A 190 -7.57 -3.55 -16.96
N ILE A 191 -7.06 -3.13 -15.81
CA ILE A 191 -6.36 -4.00 -14.88
C ILE A 191 -7.33 -4.69 -13.92
N PRO A 192 -7.09 -5.98 -13.58
CA PRO A 192 -7.99 -6.77 -12.73
C PRO A 192 -7.95 -6.36 -11.26
N HIS A 193 -6.94 -5.62 -10.80
CA HIS A 193 -6.71 -5.23 -9.41
C HIS A 193 -6.50 -3.73 -9.30
N ILE A 194 -6.94 -3.15 -8.17
CA ILE A 194 -6.80 -1.72 -7.90
C ILE A 194 -5.66 -1.39 -6.93
N SER A 195 -5.24 -2.35 -6.13
CA SER A 195 -4.17 -2.16 -5.16
C SER A 195 -2.80 -2.54 -5.73
N LEU A 196 -1.79 -1.78 -5.34
CA LEU A 196 -0.42 -2.06 -5.78
C LEU A 196 0.06 -3.43 -5.31
N VAL A 197 -0.35 -3.90 -4.13
CA VAL A 197 0.04 -5.23 -3.62
C VAL A 197 -0.45 -6.35 -4.53
N ASN A 198 -1.72 -6.32 -4.98
CA ASN A 198 -2.26 -7.33 -5.90
C ASN A 198 -1.70 -7.21 -7.32
N ILE A 199 -1.44 -5.97 -7.77
CA ILE A 199 -0.80 -5.71 -9.06
C ILE A 199 0.61 -6.30 -9.09
N VAL A 200 1.41 -6.09 -8.04
CA VAL A 200 2.76 -6.65 -7.91
C VAL A 200 2.71 -8.16 -7.74
N ALA A 201 1.74 -8.69 -6.98
CA ALA A 201 1.51 -10.12 -6.85
C ALA A 201 1.00 -10.79 -8.13
N ARG A 202 0.46 -10.03 -9.10
CA ARG A 202 -0.20 -10.50 -10.32
C ARG A 202 -1.36 -11.47 -10.07
N ARG A 203 -1.98 -11.38 -8.91
CA ARG A 203 -3.12 -12.20 -8.46
C ARG A 203 -3.88 -11.48 -7.34
N ALA A 204 -5.10 -11.92 -7.07
CA ALA A 204 -5.85 -11.52 -5.89
C ALA A 204 -5.23 -12.15 -4.63
N LEU A 205 -4.11 -11.58 -4.15
CA LEU A 205 -3.44 -12.02 -2.93
C LEU A 205 -4.23 -11.62 -1.69
N VAL A 206 -4.65 -10.36 -1.65
CA VAL A 206 -5.46 -9.79 -0.57
C VAL A 206 -6.83 -9.38 -1.11
N GLN A 207 -7.85 -9.41 -0.26
CA GLN A 207 -9.20 -9.04 -0.66
C GLN A 207 -9.31 -7.53 -0.92
N GLU A 208 -9.98 -7.16 -2.02
CA GLU A 208 -10.30 -5.78 -2.40
C GLU A 208 -11.81 -5.60 -2.40
N TYR A 209 -12.33 -4.80 -1.49
CA TYR A 209 -13.74 -4.48 -1.40
C TYR A 209 -14.02 -3.12 -2.01
N LEU A 210 -14.85 -3.09 -3.05
CA LEU A 210 -15.14 -1.90 -3.85
C LEU A 210 -16.57 -1.45 -3.64
N GLN A 211 -16.78 -0.15 -3.48
CA GLN A 211 -18.10 0.48 -3.46
C GLN A 211 -19.07 -0.19 -2.46
N THR A 212 -20.05 -0.96 -2.94
CA THR A 212 -21.07 -1.66 -2.15
C THR A 212 -20.50 -2.85 -1.38
N ASP A 213 -19.51 -3.53 -1.94
CA ASP A 213 -18.85 -4.67 -1.29
C ASP A 213 -17.98 -4.22 -0.10
N ALA A 214 -17.54 -2.95 -0.11
CA ALA A 214 -16.91 -2.30 1.04
C ALA A 214 -17.98 -1.94 2.08
N ASN A 215 -18.43 -2.93 2.84
CA ASN A 215 -19.42 -2.79 3.93
C ASN A 215 -18.89 -3.41 5.23
N PRO A 216 -19.46 -3.05 6.40
CA PRO A 216 -18.94 -3.51 7.69
C PRO A 216 -18.98 -5.03 7.88
N GLU A 217 -19.93 -5.70 7.26
CA GLU A 217 -20.08 -7.15 7.38
C GLU A 217 -18.97 -7.90 6.64
N THR A 218 -18.77 -7.61 5.36
CA THR A 218 -17.74 -8.27 4.56
C THR A 218 -16.33 -7.97 5.09
N VAL A 219 -16.07 -6.71 5.49
CA VAL A 219 -14.77 -6.29 6.00
C VAL A 219 -14.49 -6.92 7.38
N SER A 220 -15.46 -6.96 8.30
CA SER A 220 -15.27 -7.60 9.60
C SER A 220 -15.05 -9.11 9.47
N SER A 221 -15.79 -9.79 8.58
CA SER A 221 -15.62 -11.22 8.33
C SER A 221 -14.22 -11.55 7.83
N GLU A 222 -13.68 -10.73 6.93
CA GLU A 222 -12.32 -10.91 6.43
C GLU A 222 -11.26 -10.65 7.51
N LEU A 223 -11.44 -9.60 8.32
CA LEU A 223 -10.54 -9.32 9.44
C LEU A 223 -10.56 -10.44 10.47
N PHE A 224 -11.73 -10.98 10.83
CA PHE A 224 -11.82 -12.16 11.71
C PHE A 224 -11.13 -13.37 11.09
N ARG A 225 -11.31 -13.62 9.80
CA ARG A 225 -10.62 -14.71 9.12
C ARG A 225 -9.10 -14.58 9.21
N MET A 226 -8.56 -13.37 9.07
CA MET A 226 -7.11 -13.13 9.26
C MET A 226 -6.67 -13.40 10.70
N LEU A 227 -7.52 -13.13 11.68
CA LEU A 227 -7.23 -13.33 13.09
C LEU A 227 -7.39 -14.78 13.54
N ASP A 228 -8.39 -15.51 13.02
CA ASP A 228 -8.87 -16.79 13.56
C ASP A 228 -8.47 -17.99 12.70
N ASP A 229 -8.06 -17.80 11.44
CA ASP A 229 -7.60 -18.87 10.54
C ASP A 229 -6.06 -18.81 10.39
N PRO A 230 -5.31 -19.63 11.14
CA PRO A 230 -3.84 -19.65 11.07
C PRO A 230 -3.30 -20.01 9.68
N GLU A 231 -3.97 -20.94 8.98
CA GLU A 231 -3.52 -21.35 7.64
C GLU A 231 -3.71 -20.21 6.62
N TYR A 232 -4.83 -19.52 6.71
CA TYR A 232 -5.08 -18.35 5.87
C TYR A 232 -4.04 -17.27 6.11
N ARG A 233 -3.73 -16.98 7.38
CA ARG A 233 -2.71 -16.00 7.77
C ARG A 233 -1.31 -16.38 7.26
N VAL A 234 -0.93 -17.65 7.35
CA VAL A 234 0.34 -18.15 6.81
C VAL A 234 0.41 -17.97 5.30
N ARG A 235 -0.66 -18.32 4.57
CA ARG A 235 -0.74 -18.12 3.11
C ARG A 235 -0.63 -16.65 2.72
N LEU A 236 -1.32 -15.75 3.45
CA LEU A 236 -1.21 -14.31 3.20
C LEU A 236 0.22 -13.82 3.41
N ARG A 237 0.86 -14.17 4.53
CA ARG A 237 2.23 -13.75 4.82
C ARG A 237 3.23 -14.26 3.79
N ALA A 238 3.11 -15.50 3.37
CA ALA A 238 3.95 -16.04 2.30
C ALA A 238 3.79 -15.26 0.99
N GLY A 239 2.56 -14.89 0.62
CA GLY A 239 2.29 -14.06 -0.56
C GLY A 239 2.81 -12.62 -0.41
N LEU A 240 2.75 -12.02 0.77
CA LEU A 240 3.32 -10.70 1.03
C LEU A 240 4.86 -10.73 0.95
N ASP A 241 5.50 -11.81 1.37
CA ASP A 241 6.94 -12.03 1.20
C ASP A 241 7.33 -12.14 -0.28
N GLU A 242 6.51 -12.79 -1.11
CA GLU A 242 6.69 -12.81 -2.57
C GLU A 242 6.58 -11.39 -3.16
N VAL A 243 5.60 -10.59 -2.71
CA VAL A 243 5.47 -9.18 -3.12
C VAL A 243 6.73 -8.40 -2.75
N SER A 244 7.23 -8.56 -1.52
CA SER A 244 8.47 -7.93 -1.07
C SER A 244 9.65 -8.25 -2.00
N LYS A 245 9.82 -9.51 -2.37
CA LYS A 245 10.87 -9.96 -3.31
C LYS A 245 10.69 -9.35 -4.70
N ASN A 246 9.44 -9.25 -5.18
CA ASN A 246 9.13 -8.65 -6.49
C ASN A 246 9.35 -7.14 -6.55
N LEU A 247 9.40 -6.46 -5.40
CA LEU A 247 9.76 -5.04 -5.31
C LEU A 247 11.27 -4.81 -5.45
N GLY A 248 12.08 -5.86 -5.40
CA GLY A 248 13.54 -5.84 -5.61
C GLY A 248 14.33 -6.11 -4.34
N VAL A 249 15.65 -6.19 -4.50
CA VAL A 249 16.61 -6.41 -3.41
C VAL A 249 17.49 -5.16 -3.27
N GLY A 250 17.90 -4.86 -2.06
CA GLY A 250 18.81 -3.76 -1.78
C GLY A 250 18.09 -2.40 -1.69
N ASN A 251 18.82 -1.34 -2.01
CA ASN A 251 18.33 0.02 -1.97
C ASN A 251 18.08 0.55 -3.38
N GLY A 252 16.82 0.75 -3.76
CA GLY A 252 16.46 1.25 -5.11
C GLY A 252 17.13 2.58 -5.48
N ALA A 253 17.45 3.45 -4.50
CA ALA A 253 18.18 4.68 -4.74
C ALA A 253 19.65 4.41 -5.10
N GLN A 254 20.28 3.42 -4.47
CA GLN A 254 21.64 3.01 -4.79
C GLN A 254 21.69 2.37 -6.18
N ASN A 255 20.79 1.43 -6.49
CA ASN A 255 20.70 0.81 -7.80
C ASN A 255 20.49 1.85 -8.91
N MET A 256 19.70 2.89 -8.61
CA MET A 256 19.51 4.01 -9.54
C MET A 256 20.80 4.82 -9.76
N ALA A 257 21.56 5.09 -8.70
CA ALA A 257 22.85 5.78 -8.81
C ALA A 257 23.86 4.96 -9.64
N GLU A 258 23.93 3.65 -9.41
CA GLU A 258 24.78 2.73 -10.18
C GLU A 258 24.37 2.70 -11.66
N LEU A 259 23.07 2.69 -11.96
CA LEU A 259 22.56 2.79 -13.33
C LEU A 259 23.00 4.09 -14.00
N ILE A 260 22.89 5.23 -13.30
CA ILE A 260 23.32 6.54 -13.84
C ILE A 260 24.81 6.50 -14.19
N LEU A 261 25.66 6.02 -13.28
CA LEU A 261 27.10 5.91 -13.51
C LEU A 261 27.43 5.01 -14.70
N SER A 262 26.76 3.87 -14.83
CA SER A 262 26.95 2.95 -15.95
C SER A 262 26.57 3.56 -17.31
N LEU A 263 25.47 4.32 -17.35
CA LEU A 263 25.01 4.99 -18.57
C LEU A 263 25.93 6.15 -18.96
N LEU A 264 26.48 6.88 -18.00
CA LEU A 264 27.47 7.94 -18.26
C LEU A 264 28.79 7.39 -18.79
N ALA A 265 29.24 6.25 -18.26
CA ALA A 265 30.48 5.59 -18.72
C ALA A 265 30.35 5.03 -20.16
N GLN A 266 29.14 4.75 -20.63
CA GLN A 266 28.87 4.28 -21.98
C GLN A 266 28.75 5.40 -23.04
N GLN A 267 28.66 6.67 -22.62
CA GLN A 267 28.68 7.79 -23.55
C GLN A 267 30.13 8.00 -24.02
N PRO A 268 30.39 7.96 -25.36
CA PRO A 268 31.71 8.34 -25.86
C PRO A 268 31.99 9.77 -25.40
N VAL A 269 33.15 10.00 -24.83
CA VAL A 269 33.66 11.36 -24.57
C VAL A 269 33.69 12.05 -25.93
N THR A 270 32.67 12.82 -26.24
CA THR A 270 32.70 13.74 -27.37
C THR A 270 33.74 14.79 -27.00
N GLY A 271 34.96 14.58 -27.56
CA GLY A 271 36.03 15.52 -27.42
C GLY A 271 35.61 16.90 -27.87
N GLN A 272 35.98 17.86 -27.08
CA GLN A 272 36.04 19.24 -27.47
C GLN A 272 36.97 19.35 -28.68
N ASP A 273 36.44 19.73 -29.82
CA ASP A 273 37.16 20.42 -30.88
C ASP A 273 36.64 21.85 -30.97
#